data_23c41f9cb84b829780f2c280377ed127
#
_entry.id   23c41f9cb84b829780f2c280377ed127
#
_cell.length_a   1.000
_cell.length_b   1.000
_cell.length_c   1.000
_cell.angle_alpha   90.00
_cell.angle_beta   90.00
_cell.angle_gamma   90.00
#
_symmetry.space_group_name_H-M   'P 1'
#
loop_
_entity.id
_entity.type
_entity.pdbx_description
1 polymer ?
#
loop_
_entity_poly.entity_id
_entity_poly.type
_entity_poly.pdbx_seq_one_letter_code
_entity_poly.pdbx_strand_id
1 'polypeptide(L)'
;MIPRLLFSFGLAIGLSPVAALAADRPVVVELFTSQGCSSCPPANVYLNELSKGRRDLLPLAFHVTYWDRLGWKDPFSLEAATERQYRYGHRFGDGSYTPEIVVDGAVGLVGSYRGEVGSAIERAKRANKTAADVSVTRNGAQVAIEIGSGSGSGKILLIGFDHEHVTAIGRGENSGRTLTEANVVRSIRSVGEWSGTPLHINGDLPEGQDVAVVLEAPNGEIVGASRLSTGSPR
;
A
#
# COMPACT_ATOMS: atom_id res chain seq x y z
N MET A 1 63.23 -36.54 -31.92
CA MET A 1 61.91 -36.77 -31.33
C MET A 1 61.60 -35.62 -30.35
N ILE A 2 60.73 -34.66 -30.73
CA ILE A 2 60.45 -33.51 -29.94
C ILE A 2 58.96 -33.64 -29.50
N PRO A 3 58.60 -33.64 -28.21
CA PRO A 3 57.22 -33.76 -27.79
C PRO A 3 56.47 -32.39 -27.95
N ARG A 4 55.33 -32.44 -28.63
CA ARG A 4 54.39 -31.31 -28.74
C ARG A 4 53.59 -31.20 -27.46
N LEU A 5 53.77 -30.10 -26.69
CA LEU A 5 52.88 -29.71 -25.62
C LEU A 5 51.61 -29.08 -26.23
N LEU A 6 50.46 -29.69 -25.96
CA LEU A 6 49.16 -29.13 -26.24
C LEU A 6 48.73 -28.26 -25.06
N PHE A 7 48.67 -26.95 -25.26
CA PHE A 7 48.07 -26.00 -24.32
C PHE A 7 46.53 -25.96 -24.54
N SER A 8 45.77 -26.51 -23.59
CA SER A 8 44.32 -26.34 -23.55
C SER A 8 43.96 -25.00 -22.94
N PHE A 9 43.43 -24.11 -23.77
CA PHE A 9 42.91 -22.82 -23.32
C PHE A 9 41.49 -23.03 -22.80
N GLY A 10 41.30 -23.05 -21.48
CA GLY A 10 39.98 -23.10 -20.82
C GLY A 10 39.31 -21.74 -20.88
N LEU A 11 38.23 -21.61 -21.63
CA LEU A 11 37.36 -20.42 -21.67
C LEU A 11 36.52 -20.39 -20.43
N ALA A 12 36.89 -19.57 -19.44
CA ALA A 12 36.06 -19.30 -18.27
C ALA A 12 34.94 -18.33 -18.64
N ILE A 13 33.71 -18.84 -18.78
CA ILE A 13 32.49 -18.01 -18.94
C ILE A 13 32.17 -17.42 -17.58
N GLY A 14 32.53 -16.15 -17.39
CA GLY A 14 32.14 -15.37 -16.21
C GLY A 14 30.62 -15.09 -16.24
N LEU A 15 29.86 -15.73 -15.35
CA LEU A 15 28.48 -15.27 -15.05
C LEU A 15 28.57 -13.93 -14.29
N SER A 16 28.34 -12.83 -15.00
CA SER A 16 28.12 -11.56 -14.34
C SER A 16 26.77 -11.62 -13.60
N PRO A 17 26.71 -11.28 -12.30
CA PRO A 17 25.43 -11.16 -11.62
C PRO A 17 24.64 -10.02 -12.28
N VAL A 18 23.46 -10.34 -12.81
CA VAL A 18 22.48 -9.35 -13.22
C VAL A 18 22.03 -8.69 -11.93
N ALA A 19 22.46 -7.46 -11.69
CA ALA A 19 21.91 -6.63 -10.63
C ALA A 19 20.42 -6.45 -10.95
N ALA A 20 19.57 -7.09 -10.16
CA ALA A 20 18.15 -6.80 -10.18
C ALA A 20 18.00 -5.32 -9.80
N LEU A 21 17.56 -4.48 -10.75
CA LEU A 21 17.14 -3.12 -10.43
C LEU A 21 16.03 -3.24 -9.39
N ALA A 22 16.31 -2.79 -8.17
CA ALA A 22 15.29 -2.65 -7.15
C ALA A 22 14.16 -1.81 -7.77
N ALA A 23 12.97 -2.37 -7.87
CA ALA A 23 11.82 -1.62 -8.35
C ALA A 23 11.57 -0.49 -7.34
N ASP A 24 11.49 0.76 -7.83
CA ASP A 24 11.18 1.90 -6.99
C ASP A 24 9.90 1.59 -6.19
N ARG A 25 10.00 1.68 -4.87
CA ARG A 25 8.87 1.48 -3.96
C ARG A 25 7.72 2.43 -4.32
N PRO A 26 6.47 1.98 -4.43
CA PRO A 26 5.35 2.88 -4.66
C PRO A 26 5.14 3.79 -3.45
N VAL A 27 4.75 5.05 -3.69
CA VAL A 27 4.25 5.94 -2.64
C VAL A 27 2.87 5.46 -2.20
N VAL A 28 2.69 5.22 -0.90
CA VAL A 28 1.40 4.79 -0.35
C VAL A 28 0.52 6.01 -0.10
N VAL A 29 -0.71 5.95 -0.62
CA VAL A 29 -1.71 7.03 -0.50
C VAL A 29 -2.94 6.43 0.17
N GLU A 30 -3.13 6.71 1.44
CA GLU A 30 -4.24 6.17 2.25
C GLU A 30 -5.35 7.19 2.36
N LEU A 31 -6.51 6.90 1.78
CA LEU A 31 -7.71 7.73 1.93
C LEU A 31 -8.59 7.17 3.05
N PHE A 32 -8.78 7.92 4.12
CA PHE A 32 -9.79 7.65 5.15
C PHE A 32 -11.11 8.30 4.75
N THR A 33 -12.13 7.48 4.55
CA THR A 33 -13.40 7.86 3.93
C THR A 33 -14.58 7.11 4.56
N SER A 34 -15.78 7.44 4.16
CA SER A 34 -17.00 6.68 4.42
C SER A 34 -18.05 6.99 3.36
N GLN A 35 -18.85 6.01 2.98
CA GLN A 35 -20.03 6.22 2.14
C GLN A 35 -21.10 7.09 2.82
N GLY A 36 -21.06 7.19 4.15
CA GLY A 36 -21.95 8.08 4.93
C GLY A 36 -21.53 9.55 4.93
N CYS A 37 -20.31 9.88 4.52
CA CYS A 37 -19.72 11.23 4.57
C CYS A 37 -20.02 12.00 3.29
N SER A 38 -20.79 13.11 3.35
CA SER A 38 -21.20 13.91 2.17
C SER A 38 -20.04 14.68 1.52
N SER A 39 -18.98 14.98 2.25
CA SER A 39 -17.77 15.65 1.75
C SER A 39 -16.72 14.69 1.14
N CYS A 40 -16.93 13.37 1.28
CA CYS A 40 -15.97 12.36 0.83
C CYS A 40 -15.96 12.08 -0.69
N PRO A 41 -17.07 12.14 -1.44
CA PRO A 41 -17.09 11.74 -2.84
C PRO A 41 -16.05 12.42 -3.74
N PRO A 42 -15.70 13.71 -3.60
CA PRO A 42 -14.62 14.31 -4.40
C PRO A 42 -13.24 13.68 -4.16
N ALA A 43 -12.94 13.26 -2.93
CA ALA A 43 -11.70 12.57 -2.60
C ALA A 43 -11.67 11.13 -3.12
N ASN A 44 -12.82 10.42 -3.09
CA ASN A 44 -12.97 9.09 -3.69
C ASN A 44 -12.72 9.15 -5.20
N VAL A 45 -13.31 10.14 -5.91
CA VAL A 45 -13.04 10.35 -7.34
C VAL A 45 -11.55 10.58 -7.60
N TYR A 46 -10.88 11.37 -6.76
CA TYR A 46 -9.45 11.63 -6.90
C TYR A 46 -8.62 10.35 -6.66
N LEU A 47 -8.93 9.56 -5.64
CA LEU A 47 -8.25 8.28 -5.40
C LEU A 47 -8.45 7.31 -6.58
N ASN A 48 -9.66 7.27 -7.17
CA ASN A 48 -9.95 6.46 -8.35
C ASN A 48 -9.08 6.87 -9.55
N GLU A 49 -8.79 8.15 -9.71
CA GLU A 49 -7.87 8.65 -10.75
C GLU A 49 -6.43 8.21 -10.44
N LEU A 50 -5.98 8.32 -9.19
CA LEU A 50 -4.64 7.90 -8.76
C LEU A 50 -4.43 6.39 -8.91
N SER A 51 -5.49 5.58 -8.82
CA SER A 51 -5.41 4.12 -8.96
C SER A 51 -5.21 3.66 -10.40
N LYS A 52 -5.52 4.51 -11.40
CA LYS A 52 -5.49 4.15 -12.82
C LYS A 52 -4.08 4.24 -13.40
N GLY A 53 -3.50 3.07 -13.73
CA GLY A 53 -2.26 2.99 -14.52
C GLY A 53 -0.98 3.48 -13.83
N ARG A 54 -1.04 3.86 -12.55
CA ARG A 54 0.11 4.38 -11.79
C ARG A 54 0.75 3.28 -10.95
N ARG A 55 1.86 2.71 -11.42
CA ARG A 55 2.65 1.72 -10.67
C ARG A 55 3.52 2.34 -9.58
N ASP A 56 3.81 3.62 -9.71
CA ASP A 56 4.56 4.44 -8.75
C ASP A 56 3.74 4.84 -7.52
N LEU A 57 2.45 4.50 -7.49
CA LEU A 57 1.55 4.75 -6.36
C LEU A 57 0.87 3.46 -5.88
N LEU A 58 0.58 3.43 -4.59
CA LEU A 58 -0.29 2.43 -3.96
C LEU A 58 -1.44 3.17 -3.23
N PRO A 59 -2.48 3.61 -3.98
CA PRO A 59 -3.65 4.22 -3.38
C PRO A 59 -4.54 3.15 -2.74
N LEU A 60 -5.03 3.40 -1.52
CA LEU A 60 -5.86 2.50 -0.71
C LEU A 60 -6.98 3.30 -0.04
N ALA A 61 -8.23 2.84 -0.14
CA ALA A 61 -9.38 3.44 0.52
C ALA A 61 -9.70 2.69 1.82
N PHE A 62 -9.55 3.36 2.94
CA PHE A 62 -9.86 2.89 4.29
C PHE A 62 -11.18 3.48 4.75
N HIS A 63 -12.23 2.66 4.85
CA HIS A 63 -13.54 3.09 5.28
C HIS A 63 -13.63 3.04 6.81
N VAL A 64 -13.96 4.18 7.43
CA VAL A 64 -14.01 4.35 8.89
C VAL A 64 -15.40 4.09 9.45
N THR A 65 -15.50 3.59 10.68
CA THR A 65 -16.75 3.12 11.30
C THR A 65 -17.59 4.22 11.97
N TYR A 66 -16.99 5.37 12.32
CA TYR A 66 -17.69 6.38 13.12
C TYR A 66 -18.83 7.11 12.39
N TRP A 67 -18.94 6.96 11.05
CA TRP A 67 -20.06 7.42 10.24
C TRP A 67 -21.26 6.47 10.23
N ASP A 68 -21.09 5.19 10.55
CA ASP A 68 -22.11 4.13 10.40
C ASP A 68 -23.41 4.42 11.19
N ARG A 69 -23.31 5.15 12.29
CA ARG A 69 -24.46 5.55 13.13
C ARG A 69 -25.22 6.77 12.61
N LEU A 70 -24.78 7.39 11.52
CA LEU A 70 -25.34 8.64 10.98
C LEU A 70 -26.29 8.41 9.78
N GLY A 71 -26.98 7.27 9.76
CA GLY A 71 -28.05 6.97 8.82
C GLY A 71 -27.71 6.02 7.67
N TRP A 72 -26.43 5.76 7.42
CA TRP A 72 -25.96 4.77 6.45
C TRP A 72 -24.85 3.93 7.08
N LYS A 73 -25.05 2.61 7.14
CA LYS A 73 -23.98 1.69 7.52
C LYS A 73 -23.17 1.34 6.29
N ASP A 74 -21.93 1.76 6.27
CA ASP A 74 -21.00 1.49 5.19
C ASP A 74 -20.58 0.00 5.20
N PRO A 75 -20.84 -0.78 4.14
CA PRO A 75 -20.53 -2.21 4.11
C PRO A 75 -19.02 -2.51 4.12
N PHE A 76 -18.20 -1.51 3.90
CA PHE A 76 -16.74 -1.61 3.85
C PHE A 76 -16.04 -1.01 5.06
N SER A 77 -16.78 -0.45 6.01
CA SER A 77 -16.20 0.14 7.22
C SER A 77 -15.51 -0.93 8.07
N LEU A 78 -14.28 -0.61 8.51
CA LEU A 78 -13.43 -1.48 9.32
C LEU A 78 -12.99 -0.73 10.58
N GLU A 79 -13.10 -1.38 11.74
CA GLU A 79 -12.57 -0.81 12.98
C GLU A 79 -11.06 -0.60 12.89
N ALA A 80 -10.34 -1.53 12.27
CA ALA A 80 -8.90 -1.38 12.04
C ALA A 80 -8.52 -0.16 11.19
N ALA A 81 -9.40 0.28 10.27
CA ALA A 81 -9.24 1.53 9.52
C ALA A 81 -9.41 2.75 10.43
N THR A 82 -10.44 2.73 11.27
CA THR A 82 -10.71 3.78 12.26
C THR A 82 -9.55 3.92 13.26
N GLU A 83 -9.07 2.81 13.81
CA GLU A 83 -7.92 2.78 14.71
C GLU A 83 -6.63 3.29 14.03
N ARG A 84 -6.42 2.92 12.75
CA ARG A 84 -5.28 3.41 11.97
C ARG A 84 -5.33 4.92 11.80
N GLN A 85 -6.49 5.47 11.46
CA GLN A 85 -6.68 6.92 11.36
C GLN A 85 -6.46 7.62 12.71
N TYR A 86 -6.98 7.08 13.80
CA TYR A 86 -6.77 7.66 15.15
C TYR A 86 -5.28 7.75 15.51
N ARG A 87 -4.46 6.75 15.14
CA ARG A 87 -3.01 6.83 15.35
C ARG A 87 -2.39 7.97 14.54
N TYR A 88 -2.85 8.21 13.30
CA TYR A 88 -2.39 9.33 12.49
C TYR A 88 -2.82 10.67 13.08
N GLY A 89 -4.10 10.84 13.41
CA GLY A 89 -4.62 12.07 14.01
C GLY A 89 -3.95 12.43 15.32
N HIS A 90 -3.63 11.42 16.15
CA HIS A 90 -2.86 11.63 17.37
C HIS A 90 -1.41 12.09 17.09
N ARG A 91 -0.78 11.50 16.07
CA ARG A 91 0.60 11.82 15.71
C ARG A 91 0.71 13.20 15.04
N PHE A 92 -0.23 13.57 14.18
CA PHE A 92 -0.25 14.85 13.49
C PHE A 92 -0.78 15.99 14.36
N GLY A 93 -1.56 15.66 15.41
CA GLY A 93 -2.14 16.63 16.33
C GLY A 93 -3.35 17.36 15.78
N ASP A 94 -3.98 16.86 14.70
CA ASP A 94 -5.11 17.46 14.00
C ASP A 94 -6.43 16.68 14.17
N GLY A 95 -6.38 15.58 14.93
CA GLY A 95 -7.53 14.70 15.16
C GLY A 95 -7.88 13.84 13.96
N SER A 96 -9.08 13.26 13.97
CA SER A 96 -9.56 12.40 12.87
C SER A 96 -10.72 13.08 12.15
N TYR A 97 -10.66 13.14 10.84
CA TYR A 97 -11.68 13.74 9.97
C TYR A 97 -11.78 12.99 8.64
N THR A 98 -12.86 13.17 7.93
CA THR A 98 -13.01 12.65 6.57
C THR A 98 -13.49 13.75 5.60
N PRO A 99 -13.03 13.72 4.34
CA PRO A 99 -12.01 12.81 3.80
C PRO A 99 -10.59 13.23 4.20
N GLU A 100 -9.78 12.31 4.72
CA GLU A 100 -8.37 12.53 4.97
C GLU A 100 -7.53 11.68 4.02
N ILE A 101 -6.50 12.26 3.39
CA ILE A 101 -5.44 11.50 2.70
C ILE A 101 -4.16 11.60 3.49
N VAL A 102 -3.58 10.44 3.79
CA VAL A 102 -2.23 10.32 4.38
C VAL A 102 -1.28 9.80 3.31
N VAL A 103 -0.17 10.52 3.09
CA VAL A 103 0.86 10.18 2.11
C VAL A 103 2.07 9.60 2.84
N ASP A 104 2.43 8.34 2.51
CA ASP A 104 3.55 7.58 3.11
C ASP A 104 3.56 7.59 4.64
N GLY A 105 2.39 7.67 5.26
CA GLY A 105 2.31 7.82 6.70
C GLY A 105 2.97 9.10 7.23
N ALA A 106 3.42 10.03 6.43
CA ALA A 106 4.25 11.18 6.82
C ALA A 106 3.45 12.48 7.00
N VAL A 107 2.34 12.66 6.29
CA VAL A 107 1.51 13.87 6.32
C VAL A 107 0.05 13.54 6.04
N GLY A 108 -0.86 14.10 6.84
CA GLY A 108 -2.31 14.09 6.64
C GLY A 108 -2.76 15.37 5.95
N LEU A 109 -3.72 15.26 5.04
CA LEU A 109 -4.25 16.36 4.23
C LEU A 109 -5.73 16.16 3.98
N VAL A 110 -6.49 17.24 3.78
CA VAL A 110 -7.89 17.12 3.30
C VAL A 110 -7.89 16.45 1.92
N GLY A 111 -8.48 15.26 1.83
CA GLY A 111 -8.38 14.39 0.67
C GLY A 111 -8.92 14.99 -0.65
N SER A 112 -9.81 15.97 -0.57
CA SER A 112 -10.33 16.70 -1.74
C SER A 112 -9.42 17.82 -2.25
N TYR A 113 -8.34 18.17 -1.52
CA TYR A 113 -7.40 19.23 -1.92
C TYR A 113 -6.31 18.66 -2.83
N ARG A 114 -6.69 18.36 -4.08
CA ARG A 114 -5.86 17.66 -5.09
C ARG A 114 -4.47 18.27 -5.28
N GLY A 115 -4.35 19.60 -5.26
CA GLY A 115 -3.08 20.30 -5.43
C GLY A 115 -2.09 20.02 -4.28
N GLU A 116 -2.58 20.05 -3.04
CA GLU A 116 -1.78 19.79 -1.85
C GLU A 116 -1.37 18.32 -1.78
N VAL A 117 -2.34 17.41 -2.01
CA VAL A 117 -2.08 15.97 -2.05
C VAL A 117 -1.10 15.61 -3.17
N GLY A 118 -1.28 16.14 -4.38
CA GLY A 118 -0.35 15.93 -5.50
C GLY A 118 1.06 16.40 -5.17
N SER A 119 1.19 17.58 -4.54
CA SER A 119 2.48 18.12 -4.09
C SER A 119 3.12 17.23 -3.01
N ALA A 120 2.34 16.66 -2.09
CA ALA A 120 2.84 15.74 -1.08
C ALA A 120 3.34 14.42 -1.70
N ILE A 121 2.60 13.86 -2.65
CA ILE A 121 3.01 12.67 -3.41
C ILE A 121 4.35 12.92 -4.11
N GLU A 122 4.50 14.04 -4.82
CA GLU A 122 5.75 14.37 -5.51
C GLU A 122 6.92 14.61 -4.54
N ARG A 123 6.66 15.14 -3.34
CA ARG A 123 7.70 15.23 -2.29
C ARG A 123 8.10 13.84 -1.78
N ALA A 124 7.13 12.95 -1.53
CA ALA A 124 7.38 11.58 -1.08
C ALA A 124 8.21 10.79 -2.09
N LYS A 125 7.90 10.90 -3.40
CA LYS A 125 8.69 10.29 -4.49
C LYS A 125 10.14 10.76 -4.48
N ARG A 126 10.37 12.06 -4.35
CA ARG A 126 11.75 12.62 -4.31
C ARG A 126 12.50 12.23 -3.03
N ALA A 127 11.81 12.11 -1.92
CA ALA A 127 12.44 11.74 -0.65
C ALA A 127 12.95 10.30 -0.64
N ASN A 128 12.32 9.41 -1.42
CA ASN A 128 12.65 7.98 -1.58
C ASN A 128 13.09 7.29 -0.27
N LYS A 129 12.27 7.44 0.77
CA LYS A 129 12.54 6.88 2.10
C LYS A 129 12.30 5.37 2.12
N THR A 130 13.23 4.62 1.54
CA THR A 130 13.17 3.15 1.55
C THR A 130 14.14 2.59 2.57
N ALA A 131 13.65 1.90 3.61
CA ALA A 131 14.49 1.26 4.62
C ALA A 131 14.97 -0.12 4.15
N ALA A 132 14.12 -0.86 3.42
CA ALA A 132 14.41 -2.15 2.84
C ALA A 132 13.51 -2.41 1.62
N ASP A 133 13.98 -3.25 0.71
CA ASP A 133 13.16 -3.78 -0.38
C ASP A 133 12.07 -4.68 0.20
N VAL A 134 10.85 -4.52 -0.28
CA VAL A 134 9.70 -5.34 0.10
C VAL A 134 9.14 -5.99 -1.16
N SER A 135 8.91 -7.28 -1.12
CA SER A 135 8.20 -7.99 -2.18
C SER A 135 7.10 -8.87 -1.62
N VAL A 136 6.07 -9.09 -2.42
CA VAL A 136 4.99 -10.01 -2.12
C VAL A 136 4.65 -10.82 -3.36
N THR A 137 4.54 -12.13 -3.19
CA THR A 137 4.16 -13.07 -4.24
C THR A 137 3.05 -13.99 -3.74
N ARG A 138 2.23 -14.48 -4.68
CA ARG A 138 1.18 -15.44 -4.37
C ARG A 138 1.66 -16.86 -4.63
N ASN A 139 1.44 -17.74 -3.67
CA ASN A 139 1.68 -19.16 -3.79
C ASN A 139 0.41 -19.94 -3.41
N GLY A 140 -0.43 -20.21 -4.41
CA GLY A 140 -1.74 -20.85 -4.19
C GLY A 140 -2.67 -20.02 -3.31
N ALA A 141 -3.04 -20.55 -2.14
CA ALA A 141 -3.87 -19.88 -1.11
C ALA A 141 -3.05 -19.05 -0.11
N GLN A 142 -1.74 -18.95 -0.30
CA GLN A 142 -0.84 -18.21 0.59
C GLN A 142 -0.16 -17.07 -0.14
N VAL A 143 0.40 -16.15 0.63
CA VAL A 143 1.36 -15.13 0.20
C VAL A 143 2.73 -15.42 0.81
N ALA A 144 3.76 -15.19 0.02
CA ALA A 144 5.14 -15.12 0.50
C ALA A 144 5.58 -13.65 0.46
N ILE A 145 6.05 -13.15 1.61
CA ILE A 145 6.54 -11.79 1.80
C ILE A 145 8.04 -11.88 2.05
N GLU A 146 8.81 -11.10 1.29
CA GLU A 146 10.24 -10.99 1.50
C GLU A 146 10.59 -9.53 1.79
N ILE A 147 11.41 -9.33 2.82
CA ILE A 147 11.96 -8.02 3.18
C ILE A 147 13.47 -8.16 3.18
N GLY A 148 14.12 -7.29 2.43
CA GLY A 148 15.58 -7.28 2.30
C GLY A 148 16.29 -6.81 3.57
N SER A 149 17.63 -6.81 3.52
CA SER A 149 18.44 -6.12 4.52
C SER A 149 18.29 -4.62 4.38
N GLY A 150 18.46 -3.92 5.50
CA GLY A 150 18.38 -2.46 5.50
C GLY A 150 18.67 -1.85 6.88
N SER A 151 18.28 -0.61 7.09
CA SER A 151 18.51 0.11 8.34
C SER A 151 17.20 0.47 9.05
N GLY A 152 17.17 0.27 10.38
CA GLY A 152 16.01 0.58 11.21
C GLY A 152 15.18 -0.65 11.57
N SER A 153 13.90 -0.41 11.88
CA SER A 153 12.91 -1.44 12.23
C SER A 153 11.53 -1.01 11.77
N GLY A 154 10.60 -1.96 11.68
CA GLY A 154 9.23 -1.64 11.32
C GLY A 154 8.28 -2.81 11.50
N LYS A 155 6.99 -2.48 11.60
CA LYS A 155 5.89 -3.41 11.61
C LYS A 155 5.51 -3.76 10.18
N ILE A 156 5.29 -5.04 9.91
CA ILE A 156 4.89 -5.53 8.60
C ILE A 156 3.38 -5.66 8.59
N LEU A 157 2.71 -4.86 7.75
CA LEU A 157 1.27 -4.89 7.57
C LEU A 157 0.92 -5.59 6.26
N LEU A 158 0.05 -6.58 6.35
CA LEU A 158 -0.56 -7.26 5.22
C LEU A 158 -1.96 -6.71 5.03
N ILE A 159 -2.24 -6.20 3.84
CA ILE A 159 -3.48 -5.50 3.49
C ILE A 159 -4.12 -6.22 2.30
N GLY A 160 -5.37 -6.61 2.46
CA GLY A 160 -6.20 -7.08 1.35
C GLY A 160 -7.17 -6.00 0.91
N PHE A 161 -7.36 -5.83 -0.39
CA PHE A 161 -8.25 -4.81 -0.95
C PHE A 161 -8.93 -5.29 -2.23
N ASP A 162 -10.09 -4.70 -2.51
CA ASP A 162 -10.83 -4.92 -3.76
C ASP A 162 -10.56 -3.79 -4.74
N HIS A 163 -10.49 -4.11 -6.03
CA HIS A 163 -10.14 -3.12 -7.06
C HIS A 163 -11.17 -2.01 -7.22
N GLU A 164 -12.45 -2.35 -7.18
CA GLU A 164 -13.54 -1.39 -7.35
C GLU A 164 -14.83 -1.90 -6.73
N HIS A 165 -15.58 -0.97 -6.12
CA HIS A 165 -16.96 -1.18 -5.73
C HIS A 165 -17.84 -0.06 -6.26
N VAL A 166 -19.06 -0.43 -6.68
CA VAL A 166 -20.11 0.51 -7.08
C VAL A 166 -21.31 0.31 -6.18
N THR A 167 -21.64 1.31 -5.36
CA THR A 167 -22.68 1.21 -4.34
C THR A 167 -23.75 2.28 -4.52
N ALA A 168 -25.00 1.85 -4.65
CA ALA A 168 -26.15 2.77 -4.59
C ALA A 168 -26.48 3.06 -3.12
N ILE A 169 -26.41 4.34 -2.73
CA ILE A 169 -26.61 4.78 -1.34
C ILE A 169 -28.10 5.05 -1.10
N GLY A 170 -28.70 4.22 -0.27
CA GLY A 170 -30.16 4.28 -0.02
C GLY A 170 -30.58 5.27 1.05
N ARG A 171 -29.67 5.70 1.96
CA ARG A 171 -29.97 6.57 3.11
C ARG A 171 -28.75 7.39 3.51
N GLY A 172 -28.93 8.28 4.52
CA GLY A 172 -27.85 9.15 5.01
C GLY A 172 -27.57 10.34 4.10
N GLU A 173 -26.47 11.02 4.32
CA GLU A 173 -26.12 12.28 3.63
C GLU A 173 -25.88 12.12 2.13
N ASN A 174 -25.48 10.93 1.67
CA ASN A 174 -25.27 10.62 0.26
C ASN A 174 -26.46 9.87 -0.39
N SER A 175 -27.64 9.87 0.26
CA SER A 175 -28.83 9.19 -0.25
C SER A 175 -29.14 9.57 -1.70
N GLY A 176 -29.47 8.57 -2.53
CA GLY A 176 -29.76 8.71 -3.95
C GLY A 176 -28.53 8.79 -4.88
N ARG A 177 -27.32 8.84 -4.33
CA ARG A 177 -26.07 8.78 -5.11
C ARG A 177 -25.65 7.34 -5.37
N THR A 178 -24.93 7.14 -6.47
CA THR A 178 -24.14 5.93 -6.71
C THR A 178 -22.66 6.31 -6.60
N LEU A 179 -21.95 5.67 -5.67
CA LEU A 179 -20.53 5.89 -5.44
C LEU A 179 -19.73 4.80 -6.13
N THR A 180 -18.66 5.19 -6.81
CA THR A 180 -17.62 4.28 -7.34
C THR A 180 -16.35 4.52 -6.57
N GLU A 181 -15.80 3.47 -5.96
CA GLU A 181 -14.70 3.54 -5.02
C GLU A 181 -13.64 2.49 -5.38
N ALA A 182 -12.39 2.94 -5.59
CA ALA A 182 -11.30 2.07 -5.99
C ALA A 182 -10.43 1.66 -4.80
N ASN A 183 -9.82 0.49 -4.91
CA ASN A 183 -8.85 -0.07 -3.97
C ASN A 183 -9.36 -0.06 -2.52
N VAL A 184 -10.60 -0.54 -2.35
CA VAL A 184 -11.29 -0.58 -1.07
C VAL A 184 -10.67 -1.65 -0.17
N VAL A 185 -10.09 -1.23 0.95
CA VAL A 185 -9.45 -2.14 1.91
C VAL A 185 -10.49 -3.02 2.59
N ARG A 186 -10.25 -4.34 2.56
CA ARG A 186 -11.11 -5.37 3.15
C ARG A 186 -10.54 -5.93 4.44
N SER A 187 -9.23 -5.91 4.57
CA SER A 187 -8.54 -6.37 5.78
C SER A 187 -7.18 -5.70 5.92
N ILE A 188 -6.76 -5.50 7.17
CA ILE A 188 -5.42 -5.07 7.52
C ILE A 188 -4.98 -5.82 8.79
N ARG A 189 -3.79 -6.41 8.76
CA ARG A 189 -3.23 -7.11 9.93
C ARG A 189 -1.72 -7.00 9.98
N SER A 190 -1.17 -6.99 11.19
CA SER A 190 0.27 -7.16 11.39
C SER A 190 0.62 -8.64 11.23
N VAL A 191 1.67 -8.91 10.45
CA VAL A 191 2.16 -10.28 10.21
C VAL A 191 3.57 -10.51 10.74
N GLY A 192 4.19 -9.48 11.33
CA GLY A 192 5.52 -9.57 11.93
C GLY A 192 6.17 -8.21 12.12
N GLU A 193 7.39 -8.27 12.62
CA GLU A 193 8.26 -7.11 12.80
C GLU A 193 9.60 -7.37 12.10
N TRP A 194 10.15 -6.32 11.49
CA TRP A 194 11.45 -6.35 10.84
C TRP A 194 12.44 -5.46 11.61
N SER A 195 13.69 -5.90 11.71
CA SER A 195 14.74 -5.26 12.50
C SER A 195 16.07 -5.12 11.75
N GLY A 196 16.01 -4.84 10.45
CA GLY A 196 17.20 -4.58 9.63
C GLY A 196 17.77 -5.82 8.93
N THR A 197 17.39 -7.02 9.32
CA THR A 197 17.86 -8.28 8.72
C THR A 197 16.86 -8.83 7.70
N PRO A 198 17.31 -9.56 6.66
CA PRO A 198 16.40 -10.19 5.73
C PRO A 198 15.38 -11.09 6.42
N LEU A 199 14.13 -10.99 6.00
CA LEU A 199 13.02 -11.72 6.59
C LEU A 199 12.13 -12.31 5.51
N HIS A 200 11.72 -13.58 5.70
CA HIS A 200 10.75 -14.26 4.87
C HIS A 200 9.55 -14.69 5.73
N ILE A 201 8.34 -14.36 5.28
CA ILE A 201 7.09 -14.69 5.96
C ILE A 201 6.15 -15.35 4.96
N ASN A 202 5.61 -16.52 5.33
CA ASN A 202 4.47 -17.11 4.65
C ASN A 202 3.21 -16.85 5.47
N GLY A 203 2.12 -16.51 4.82
CA GLY A 203 0.84 -16.28 5.47
C GLY A 203 -0.33 -16.56 4.55
N ASP A 204 -1.51 -16.72 5.15
CA ASP A 204 -2.74 -16.88 4.38
C ASP A 204 -3.08 -15.60 3.61
N LEU A 205 -3.71 -15.76 2.45
CA LEU A 205 -4.25 -14.64 1.70
C LEU A 205 -5.20 -13.82 2.59
N PRO A 206 -5.08 -12.49 2.61
CA PRO A 206 -6.05 -11.63 3.27
C PRO A 206 -7.38 -11.61 2.51
N GLU A 207 -8.45 -11.16 3.14
CA GLU A 207 -9.70 -10.86 2.45
C GLU A 207 -9.46 -9.72 1.43
N GLY A 208 -9.93 -9.90 0.19
CA GLY A 208 -9.80 -8.95 -0.92
C GLY A 208 -9.35 -9.63 -2.22
N GLN A 209 -9.43 -8.89 -3.30
CA GLN A 209 -9.06 -9.35 -4.65
C GLN A 209 -7.56 -9.23 -4.92
N ASP A 210 -6.90 -8.29 -4.23
CA ASP A 210 -5.48 -7.99 -4.36
C ASP A 210 -4.83 -7.78 -2.98
N VAL A 211 -3.50 -7.78 -2.96
CA VAL A 211 -2.70 -7.75 -1.74
C VAL A 211 -1.64 -6.66 -1.81
N ALA A 212 -1.51 -5.91 -0.73
CA ALA A 212 -0.38 -5.02 -0.48
C ALA A 212 0.35 -5.40 0.81
N VAL A 213 1.64 -5.13 0.85
CA VAL A 213 2.47 -5.21 2.04
C VAL A 213 3.09 -3.85 2.28
N VAL A 214 3.02 -3.39 3.53
CA VAL A 214 3.57 -2.11 3.97
C VAL A 214 4.49 -2.36 5.15
N LEU A 215 5.69 -1.79 5.10
CA LEU A 215 6.63 -1.71 6.22
C LEU A 215 6.49 -0.34 6.88
N GLU A 216 5.92 -0.31 8.07
CA GLU A 216 5.66 0.89 8.86
C GLU A 216 6.71 1.03 9.96
N ALA A 217 7.48 2.10 9.92
CA ALA A 217 8.48 2.43 10.95
C ALA A 217 7.81 2.77 12.30
N PRO A 218 8.55 2.74 13.44
CA PRO A 218 7.99 3.05 14.75
C PRO A 218 7.37 4.45 14.86
N ASN A 219 7.83 5.40 14.07
CA ASN A 219 7.25 6.75 13.98
C ASN A 219 5.98 6.80 13.09
N GLY A 220 5.52 5.66 12.52
CA GLY A 220 4.35 5.55 11.67
C GLY A 220 4.57 5.98 10.22
N GLU A 221 5.78 6.37 9.81
CA GLU A 221 6.11 6.58 8.41
C GLU A 221 6.21 5.23 7.66
N ILE A 222 5.80 5.21 6.41
CA ILE A 222 5.93 4.03 5.56
C ILE A 222 7.30 4.07 4.88
N VAL A 223 8.10 3.05 5.17
CA VAL A 223 9.51 2.94 4.73
C VAL A 223 9.75 1.74 3.80
N GLY A 224 8.72 1.03 3.42
CA GLY A 224 8.72 -0.05 2.45
C GLY A 224 7.30 -0.36 2.02
N ALA A 225 7.07 -0.65 0.77
CA ALA A 225 5.76 -1.05 0.27
C ALA A 225 5.88 -1.89 -1.00
N SER A 226 4.97 -2.83 -1.15
CA SER A 226 4.81 -3.62 -2.37
C SER A 226 3.34 -4.01 -2.54
N ARG A 227 2.95 -4.29 -3.77
CA ARG A 227 1.68 -4.96 -4.07
C ARG A 227 1.94 -6.22 -4.86
N LEU A 228 1.01 -7.16 -4.80
CA LEU A 228 1.08 -8.39 -5.58
C LEU A 228 1.30 -8.01 -7.06
N SER A 229 2.40 -8.49 -7.63
CA SER A 229 2.56 -8.41 -9.07
C SER A 229 1.50 -9.32 -9.68
N THR A 230 0.48 -8.75 -10.32
CA THR A 230 -0.35 -9.52 -11.24
C THR A 230 0.58 -9.96 -12.36
N GLY A 231 1.20 -11.15 -12.19
CA GLY A 231 1.95 -11.79 -13.26
C GLY A 231 1.01 -11.87 -14.46
N SER A 232 1.37 -11.26 -15.59
CA SER A 232 0.72 -11.58 -16.86
C SER A 232 0.66 -13.10 -16.97
N PRO A 233 -0.50 -13.70 -17.20
CA PRO A 233 -0.54 -15.11 -17.54
C PRO A 233 0.34 -15.29 -18.78
N ARG A 234 1.35 -16.16 -18.66
CA ARG A 234 2.15 -16.63 -19.81
C ARG A 234 1.29 -17.49 -20.70
#